data_45f180cafdb894f4a98d335b14867a97
#
_entry.id   45f180cafdb894f4a98d335b14867a97
#
_cell.length_a   1.000
_cell.length_b   1.000
_cell.length_c   1.000
_cell.angle_alpha   90.00
_cell.angle_beta   90.00
_cell.angle_gamma   90.00
#
_symmetry.space_group_name_H-M   'P 1'
#
loop_
_entity.id
_entity.type
_entity.pdbx_description
1 polymer ?
#
loop_
_entity_poly.entity_id
_entity_poly.type
_entity_poly.pdbx_seq_one_letter_code
_entity_poly.pdbx_strand_id
1 'polypeptide(L)'
;MQNIIRVLVADAPNRHARLLTSRKAAIGLYSRVSGTGEYRRMTSAFSIEPGSGNLCVGEARFAPYQTRAEIEPQITHLVERSRDHGNGYAWLYLHGLSFGGHPAIVSLCFQDDRLEQAGWGVTLPDAAEEDGWPTRGAIDAEIAFVRKALAENLGLGPNWKSPMTFKWGEIWSAFDAKGGFASNGLRYRPA
;
A
#
# COMPACT_ATOMS: atom_id res chain seq x y z
N MET A 1 -24.38 -7.20 -10.18
CA MET A 1 -23.89 -7.62 -8.86
C MET A 1 -22.77 -6.67 -8.47
N GLN A 2 -22.98 -5.86 -7.44
CA GLN A 2 -22.01 -4.85 -6.98
C GLN A 2 -20.88 -5.55 -6.24
N ASN A 3 -19.66 -5.44 -6.78
CA ASN A 3 -18.46 -5.93 -6.12
C ASN A 3 -18.08 -4.99 -4.97
N ILE A 4 -18.27 -5.47 -3.75
CA ILE A 4 -17.88 -4.77 -2.52
C ILE A 4 -16.37 -4.92 -2.31
N ILE A 5 -15.70 -3.81 -2.36
CA ILE A 5 -14.28 -3.65 -2.09
C ILE A 5 -14.10 -3.48 -0.58
N ARG A 6 -13.28 -4.28 0.06
CA ARG A 6 -12.98 -4.15 1.50
C ARG A 6 -11.52 -3.77 1.74
N VAL A 7 -11.30 -2.69 2.47
CA VAL A 7 -9.99 -2.17 2.91
C VAL A 7 -9.98 -2.15 4.44
N LEU A 8 -9.00 -2.71 5.08
CA LEU A 8 -8.87 -2.72 6.54
C LEU A 8 -7.75 -1.79 6.99
N VAL A 9 -8.03 -0.99 7.99
CA VAL A 9 -7.06 -0.19 8.74
C VAL A 9 -6.85 -0.86 10.09
N ALA A 10 -5.61 -1.07 10.47
CA ALA A 10 -5.29 -1.51 11.83
C ALA A 10 -5.58 -0.39 12.84
N ASP A 11 -6.25 -0.74 13.92
CA ASP A 11 -6.68 0.19 14.96
C ASP A 11 -5.56 0.89 15.71
N ALA A 12 -5.72 2.17 15.93
CA ALA A 12 -5.33 2.78 17.19
C ALA A 12 -6.33 2.34 18.28
N PRO A 13 -5.95 2.24 19.54
CA PRO A 13 -6.83 1.72 20.56
C PRO A 13 -8.13 2.53 20.58
N ASN A 14 -9.24 1.85 20.24
CA ASN A 14 -10.62 2.27 20.27
C ASN A 14 -11.33 2.81 19.04
N ARG A 15 -10.80 2.79 17.81
CA ARG A 15 -11.65 3.10 16.63
C ARG A 15 -11.24 2.27 15.42
N HIS A 16 -12.12 1.37 14.98
CA HIS A 16 -11.92 0.51 13.82
C HIS A 16 -12.14 1.28 12.52
N ALA A 17 -11.09 1.59 11.79
CA ALA A 17 -11.18 2.00 10.41
C ALA A 17 -10.83 0.79 9.51
N ARG A 18 -11.58 0.57 8.44
CA ARG A 18 -11.41 -0.58 7.53
C ARG A 18 -10.87 -0.10 6.18
N LEU A 19 -9.72 -0.55 5.81
CA LEU A 19 -9.12 -0.39 4.48
C LEU A 19 -9.76 -1.36 3.48
N LEU A 20 -10.29 -0.87 2.36
CA LEU A 20 -10.85 -1.67 1.28
C LEU A 20 -9.90 -1.61 0.07
N THR A 21 -9.19 -2.65 -0.29
CA THR A 21 -8.40 -2.71 -1.53
C THR A 21 -9.19 -3.44 -2.61
N SER A 22 -9.40 -2.82 -3.78
CA SER A 22 -9.94 -3.49 -4.94
C SER A 22 -8.82 -4.13 -5.74
N ARG A 23 -8.49 -5.37 -5.41
CA ARG A 23 -7.62 -6.16 -6.29
C ARG A 23 -8.26 -6.45 -7.64
N LYS A 24 -9.60 -6.58 -7.71
CA LYS A 24 -10.31 -6.78 -8.99
C LYS A 24 -10.17 -5.61 -9.96
N ALA A 25 -10.01 -4.38 -9.48
CA ALA A 25 -9.74 -3.25 -10.36
C ALA A 25 -8.32 -3.32 -10.98
N ALA A 26 -7.33 -3.76 -10.20
CA ALA A 26 -5.97 -3.96 -10.70
C ALA A 26 -5.87 -5.14 -11.67
N ILE A 27 -6.50 -6.27 -11.36
CA ILE A 27 -6.50 -7.48 -12.20
C ILE A 27 -7.31 -7.26 -13.48
N GLY A 28 -8.44 -6.55 -13.43
CA GLY A 28 -9.24 -6.22 -14.60
C GLY A 28 -8.53 -5.31 -15.62
N LEU A 29 -7.57 -4.51 -15.18
CA LEU A 29 -6.70 -3.70 -16.05
C LEU A 29 -5.58 -4.53 -16.70
N TYR A 30 -5.12 -5.60 -16.05
CA TYR A 30 -4.09 -6.49 -16.58
C TYR A 30 -4.63 -7.54 -17.55
N SER A 31 -5.85 -8.05 -17.38
CA SER A 31 -6.45 -9.09 -18.23
C SER A 31 -6.92 -8.60 -19.62
N ARG A 32 -6.91 -7.29 -19.89
CA ARG A 32 -7.31 -6.71 -21.19
C ARG A 32 -6.13 -6.30 -22.10
N VAL A 33 -4.90 -6.58 -21.74
CA VAL A 33 -3.72 -6.26 -22.56
C VAL A 33 -3.06 -7.53 -23.12
N SER A 34 -3.84 -8.41 -23.73
CA SER A 34 -3.33 -9.41 -24.67
C SER A 34 -3.56 -8.95 -26.13
N GLY A 35 -2.99 -7.80 -26.43
CA GLY A 35 -2.89 -7.26 -27.79
C GLY A 35 -1.48 -6.74 -27.95
N THR A 36 -0.73 -7.37 -28.85
CA THR A 36 0.63 -7.07 -29.29
C THR A 36 0.87 -5.56 -29.50
N GLY A 37 1.35 -4.90 -28.47
CA GLY A 37 1.77 -3.52 -28.50
C GLY A 37 2.47 -3.21 -27.20
N GLU A 38 3.79 -3.16 -27.21
CA GLU A 38 4.69 -2.86 -26.11
C GLU A 38 4.48 -1.43 -25.57
N TYR A 39 3.38 -1.17 -24.90
CA TYR A 39 3.32 -0.07 -23.94
C TYR A 39 3.91 -0.57 -22.62
N ARG A 40 5.24 -0.51 -22.54
CA ARG A 40 5.95 -0.55 -21.27
C ARG A 40 5.49 0.69 -20.48
N ARG A 41 4.33 0.60 -19.79
CA ARG A 41 3.90 1.64 -18.85
C ARG A 41 5.02 1.76 -17.84
N MET A 42 5.70 2.91 -17.85
CA MET A 42 6.67 3.24 -16.82
C MET A 42 5.92 3.25 -15.49
N THR A 43 6.11 2.21 -14.69
CA THR A 43 5.58 2.17 -13.34
C THR A 43 6.50 3.00 -12.46
N SER A 44 5.95 3.98 -11.76
CA SER A 44 6.72 4.74 -10.77
C SER A 44 7.09 3.84 -9.60
N ALA A 45 8.34 3.89 -9.16
CA ALA A 45 8.76 3.12 -7.99
C ALA A 45 8.17 3.71 -6.71
N PHE A 46 7.72 2.83 -5.82
CA PHE A 46 7.33 3.16 -4.45
C PHE A 46 8.38 2.62 -3.48
N SER A 47 8.89 3.45 -2.59
CA SER A 47 9.84 3.06 -1.56
C SER A 47 9.71 3.95 -0.30
N ILE A 48 10.46 3.60 0.75
CA ILE A 48 10.45 4.29 2.04
C ILE A 48 11.89 4.62 2.42
N GLU A 49 12.16 5.86 2.80
CA GLU A 49 13.48 6.26 3.30
C GLU A 49 13.71 5.78 4.72
N PRO A 50 14.78 5.02 4.99
CA PRO A 50 15.01 4.41 6.31
C PRO A 50 15.10 5.41 7.46
N GLY A 51 15.81 6.50 7.26
CA GLY A 51 16.13 7.48 8.32
C GLY A 51 14.97 8.40 8.66
N SER A 52 14.23 8.83 7.67
CA SER A 52 13.17 9.85 7.79
C SER A 52 11.76 9.26 7.81
N GLY A 53 11.57 8.07 7.22
CA GLY A 53 10.26 7.51 6.95
C GLY A 53 9.52 8.18 5.78
N ASN A 54 10.20 9.03 5.00
CA ASN A 54 9.60 9.64 3.83
C ASN A 54 9.14 8.56 2.84
N LEU A 55 7.95 8.76 2.27
CA LEU A 55 7.46 7.97 1.15
C LEU A 55 8.02 8.53 -0.15
N CYS A 56 8.61 7.69 -0.97
CA CYS A 56 9.06 8.04 -2.31
C CYS A 56 8.13 7.41 -3.33
N VAL A 57 7.55 8.22 -4.23
CA VAL A 57 6.64 7.82 -5.30
C VAL A 57 7.19 8.40 -6.61
N GLY A 58 7.93 7.60 -7.36
CA GLY A 58 8.72 8.11 -8.47
C GLY A 58 9.73 9.15 -7.99
N GLU A 59 9.64 10.37 -8.49
CA GLU A 59 10.49 11.50 -8.09
C GLU A 59 9.92 12.28 -6.90
N ALA A 60 8.63 12.09 -6.59
CA ALA A 60 7.97 12.78 -5.48
C ALA A 60 8.38 12.17 -4.13
N ARG A 61 8.50 13.02 -3.12
CA ARG A 61 8.88 12.64 -1.76
C ARG A 61 7.96 13.29 -0.75
N PHE A 62 7.37 12.49 0.14
CA PHE A 62 6.39 12.91 1.12
C PHE A 62 6.88 12.66 2.53
N ALA A 63 7.00 13.72 3.31
CA ALA A 63 7.37 13.64 4.71
C ALA A 63 6.20 13.14 5.59
N PRO A 64 6.50 12.57 6.77
CA PRO A 64 5.50 12.34 7.80
C PRO A 64 4.70 13.61 8.08
N TYR A 65 3.38 13.48 8.20
CA TYR A 65 2.44 14.58 8.47
C TYR A 65 2.39 15.72 7.44
N GLN A 66 2.99 15.56 6.26
CA GLN A 66 2.81 16.50 5.16
C GLN A 66 1.33 16.58 4.78
N THR A 67 0.86 17.77 4.41
CA THR A 67 -0.56 17.97 4.13
C THR A 67 -0.99 17.33 2.82
N ARG A 68 -2.25 16.94 2.74
CA ARG A 68 -2.85 16.43 1.51
C ARG A 68 -2.75 17.42 0.36
N ALA A 69 -2.97 18.70 0.67
CA ALA A 69 -2.91 19.79 -0.31
C ALA A 69 -1.51 19.92 -0.95
N GLU A 70 -0.44 19.59 -0.21
CA GLU A 70 0.92 19.58 -0.75
C GLU A 70 1.25 18.30 -1.52
N ILE A 71 0.66 17.16 -1.16
CA ILE A 71 0.94 15.84 -1.73
C ILE A 71 0.16 15.62 -3.03
N GLU A 72 -1.16 15.81 -3.00
CA GLU A 72 -2.08 15.43 -4.08
C GLU A 72 -1.72 16.03 -5.44
N PRO A 73 -1.29 17.30 -5.57
CA PRO A 73 -0.89 17.86 -6.87
C PRO A 73 0.30 17.15 -7.53
N GLN A 74 1.21 16.56 -6.74
CA GLN A 74 2.40 15.89 -7.23
C GLN A 74 2.10 14.49 -7.79
N ILE A 75 1.00 13.87 -7.36
CA ILE A 75 0.62 12.50 -7.70
C ILE A 75 -0.76 12.37 -8.35
N THR A 76 -1.38 13.48 -8.77
CA THR A 76 -2.73 13.47 -9.35
C THR A 76 -2.88 12.45 -10.49
N HIS A 77 -1.85 12.28 -11.31
CA HIS A 77 -1.82 11.32 -12.41
C HIS A 77 -1.78 9.84 -11.98
N LEU A 78 -1.50 9.56 -10.71
CA LEU A 78 -1.48 8.23 -10.11
C LEU A 78 -2.75 7.95 -9.28
N VAL A 79 -3.54 8.98 -8.96
CA VAL A 79 -4.74 8.81 -8.14
C VAL A 79 -5.84 8.14 -8.95
N GLU A 80 -6.19 6.92 -8.59
CA GLU A 80 -7.33 6.19 -9.15
C GLU A 80 -8.63 6.63 -8.49
N ARG A 81 -8.57 6.83 -7.16
CA ARG A 81 -9.75 7.14 -6.35
C ARG A 81 -9.37 7.88 -5.08
N SER A 82 -10.26 8.75 -4.62
CA SER A 82 -10.21 9.32 -3.28
C SER A 82 -11.46 8.96 -2.49
N ARG A 83 -11.37 8.95 -1.17
CA ARG A 83 -12.49 8.75 -0.27
C ARG A 83 -12.30 9.58 0.99
N ASP A 84 -13.27 10.43 1.27
CA ASP A 84 -13.41 11.13 2.54
C ASP A 84 -14.46 10.42 3.39
N HIS A 85 -14.18 10.20 4.68
CA HIS A 85 -15.10 9.55 5.60
C HIS A 85 -15.92 10.53 6.44
N GLY A 86 -15.69 11.85 6.30
CA GLY A 86 -16.39 12.89 7.04
C GLY A 86 -16.10 12.93 8.54
N ASN A 87 -15.06 12.22 8.99
CA ASN A 87 -14.66 12.11 10.38
C ASN A 87 -13.18 12.47 10.61
N GLY A 88 -12.61 13.27 9.71
CA GLY A 88 -11.20 13.66 9.69
C GLY A 88 -10.30 12.68 8.90
N TYR A 89 -10.79 11.50 8.54
CA TYR A 89 -10.01 10.54 7.74
C TYR A 89 -10.35 10.65 6.26
N ALA A 90 -9.31 10.78 5.44
CA ALA A 90 -9.39 10.75 3.98
C ALA A 90 -8.35 9.80 3.40
N TRP A 91 -8.65 9.20 2.25
CA TRP A 91 -7.80 8.23 1.57
C TRP A 91 -7.59 8.60 0.11
N LEU A 92 -6.34 8.47 -0.35
CA LEU A 92 -5.98 8.43 -1.77
C LEU A 92 -5.53 7.02 -2.13
N TYR A 93 -6.06 6.47 -3.20
CA TYR A 93 -5.66 5.17 -3.74
C TYR A 93 -4.90 5.40 -5.04
N LEU A 94 -3.68 4.90 -5.09
CA LEU A 94 -2.73 5.12 -6.18
C LEU A 94 -2.56 3.84 -6.98
N HIS A 95 -2.42 3.98 -8.31
CA HIS A 95 -2.16 2.91 -9.25
C HIS A 95 -0.91 3.20 -10.08
N GLY A 96 -0.47 2.23 -10.91
CA GLY A 96 0.70 2.42 -11.78
C GLY A 96 2.02 2.49 -11.02
N LEU A 97 2.07 1.91 -9.83
CA LEU A 97 3.24 1.86 -8.97
C LEU A 97 3.88 0.48 -8.98
N SER A 98 5.14 0.42 -8.56
CA SER A 98 5.86 -0.82 -8.31
C SER A 98 6.55 -0.77 -6.95
N PHE A 99 6.57 -1.93 -6.25
CA PHE A 99 7.32 -2.13 -5.03
C PHE A 99 8.23 -3.35 -5.19
N GLY A 100 9.54 -3.18 -4.99
CA GLY A 100 10.51 -4.24 -5.21
C GLY A 100 10.48 -4.83 -6.63
N GLY A 101 10.14 -4.02 -7.65
CA GLY A 101 10.05 -4.44 -9.05
C GLY A 101 8.74 -5.12 -9.46
N HIS A 102 7.79 -5.32 -8.53
CA HIS A 102 6.47 -5.89 -8.82
C HIS A 102 5.36 -4.84 -8.78
N PRO A 103 4.28 -4.99 -9.57
CA PRO A 103 3.15 -4.08 -9.54
C PRO A 103 2.57 -3.94 -8.13
N ALA A 104 2.29 -2.71 -7.72
CA ALA A 104 1.77 -2.40 -6.41
C ALA A 104 0.61 -1.40 -6.47
N ILE A 105 -0.33 -1.56 -5.54
CA ILE A 105 -1.36 -0.57 -5.23
C ILE A 105 -0.96 0.06 -3.90
N VAL A 106 -0.95 1.37 -3.83
CA VAL A 106 -0.60 2.13 -2.62
C VAL A 106 -1.80 2.95 -2.18
N SER A 107 -2.04 3.00 -0.90
CA SER A 107 -3.05 3.88 -0.29
C SER A 107 -2.39 4.81 0.71
N LEU A 108 -2.71 6.11 0.61
CA LEU A 108 -2.29 7.13 1.55
C LEU A 108 -3.47 7.51 2.43
N CYS A 109 -3.29 7.46 3.74
CA CYS A 109 -4.29 7.87 4.71
C CYS A 109 -3.91 9.20 5.34
N PHE A 110 -4.86 10.12 5.32
CA PHE A 110 -4.73 11.42 5.95
C PHE A 110 -5.69 11.48 7.14
N GLN A 111 -5.21 11.96 8.25
CA GLN A 111 -6.01 12.35 9.39
C GLN A 111 -5.90 13.88 9.56
N ASP A 112 -7.05 14.55 9.59
CA ASP A 112 -7.12 16.02 9.66
C ASP A 112 -6.19 16.67 8.64
N ASP A 113 -6.29 16.20 7.38
CA ASP A 113 -5.52 16.63 6.22
C ASP A 113 -4.00 16.38 6.27
N ARG A 114 -3.51 15.57 7.24
CA ARG A 114 -2.10 15.22 7.38
C ARG A 114 -1.85 13.75 7.14
N LEU A 115 -0.79 13.45 6.38
CA LEU A 115 -0.38 12.07 6.07
C LEU A 115 -0.01 11.33 7.35
N GLU A 116 -0.84 10.38 7.76
CA GLU A 116 -0.64 9.58 8.97
C GLU A 116 -0.14 8.17 8.67
N GLN A 117 -0.64 7.59 7.58
CA GLN A 117 -0.40 6.18 7.28
C GLN A 117 -0.32 5.94 5.78
N ALA A 118 0.45 4.93 5.39
CA ALA A 118 0.39 4.35 4.05
C ALA A 118 0.21 2.83 4.15
N GLY A 119 -0.58 2.28 3.22
CA GLY A 119 -0.72 0.85 3.03
C GLY A 119 -0.43 0.46 1.59
N TRP A 120 0.03 -0.76 1.36
CA TRP A 120 0.23 -1.26 0.00
C TRP A 120 -0.02 -2.75 -0.14
N GLY A 121 -0.37 -3.17 -1.34
CA GLY A 121 -0.43 -4.56 -1.75
C GLY A 121 0.44 -4.77 -2.98
N VAL A 122 1.07 -5.92 -3.09
CA VAL A 122 1.95 -6.28 -4.21
C VAL A 122 1.33 -7.44 -4.98
N THR A 123 1.28 -7.31 -6.30
CA THR A 123 0.85 -8.41 -7.17
C THR A 123 2.07 -9.19 -7.63
N LEU A 124 2.25 -10.39 -7.05
CA LEU A 124 3.31 -11.30 -7.49
C LEU A 124 2.86 -12.06 -8.74
N PRO A 125 3.79 -12.43 -9.64
CA PRO A 125 3.50 -13.36 -10.71
C PRO A 125 3.02 -14.69 -10.10
N ASP A 126 2.11 -15.35 -10.78
CA ASP A 126 1.55 -16.66 -10.40
C ASP A 126 0.87 -16.72 -9.02
N ALA A 127 0.46 -15.58 -8.48
CA ALA A 127 -0.30 -15.55 -7.24
C ALA A 127 -1.64 -16.30 -7.43
N ALA A 128 -1.77 -17.46 -6.79
CA ALA A 128 -2.95 -18.30 -6.93
C ALA A 128 -4.18 -17.65 -6.29
N GLU A 129 -5.31 -17.72 -7.00
CA GLU A 129 -6.61 -17.23 -6.53
C GLU A 129 -7.63 -18.38 -6.52
N GLU A 130 -8.55 -18.33 -5.57
CA GLU A 130 -9.71 -19.19 -5.48
C GLU A 130 -10.96 -18.32 -5.29
N ASP A 131 -11.95 -18.49 -6.15
CA ASP A 131 -13.16 -17.66 -6.21
C ASP A 131 -12.89 -16.13 -6.28
N GLY A 132 -11.76 -15.75 -6.89
CA GLY A 132 -11.32 -14.36 -7.02
C GLY A 132 -10.75 -13.76 -5.74
N TRP A 133 -10.31 -14.59 -4.79
CA TRP A 133 -9.56 -14.22 -3.60
C TRP A 133 -8.19 -14.87 -3.61
N PRO A 134 -7.14 -14.20 -3.10
CA PRO A 134 -5.84 -14.81 -2.99
C PRO A 134 -5.90 -16.00 -2.04
N THR A 135 -5.29 -17.12 -2.46
CA THR A 135 -5.12 -18.27 -1.57
C THR A 135 -4.23 -17.91 -0.39
N ARG A 136 -4.29 -18.71 0.68
CA ARG A 136 -3.39 -18.52 1.83
C ARG A 136 -1.92 -18.57 1.40
N GLY A 137 -1.55 -19.45 0.48
CA GLY A 137 -0.19 -19.54 -0.06
C GLY A 137 0.24 -18.28 -0.79
N ALA A 138 -0.66 -17.66 -1.59
CA ALA A 138 -0.39 -16.39 -2.27
C ALA A 138 -0.21 -15.23 -1.28
N ILE A 139 -1.01 -15.21 -0.21
CA ILE A 139 -0.90 -14.21 0.87
C ILE A 139 0.44 -14.35 1.59
N ASP A 140 0.82 -15.56 1.97
CA ASP A 140 2.07 -15.84 2.68
C ASP A 140 3.29 -15.50 1.78
N ALA A 141 3.21 -15.76 0.47
CA ALA A 141 4.23 -15.39 -0.50
C ALA A 141 4.37 -13.86 -0.62
N GLU A 142 3.26 -13.11 -0.68
CA GLU A 142 3.30 -11.64 -0.69
C GLU A 142 3.95 -11.09 0.58
N ILE A 143 3.58 -11.60 1.76
CA ILE A 143 4.17 -11.19 3.04
C ILE A 143 5.68 -11.47 3.06
N ALA A 144 6.10 -12.66 2.64
CA ALA A 144 7.50 -13.02 2.58
C ALA A 144 8.30 -12.11 1.63
N PHE A 145 7.75 -11.83 0.44
CA PHE A 145 8.34 -10.93 -0.53
C PHE A 145 8.47 -9.50 0.03
N VAL A 146 7.37 -8.94 0.57
CA VAL A 146 7.38 -7.57 1.11
C VAL A 146 8.36 -7.46 2.28
N ARG A 147 8.40 -8.46 3.17
CA ARG A 147 9.35 -8.48 4.29
C ARG A 147 10.81 -8.47 3.82
N LYS A 148 11.12 -9.25 2.79
CA LYS A 148 12.46 -9.29 2.19
C LYS A 148 12.82 -7.92 1.59
N ALA A 149 11.94 -7.36 0.75
CA ALA A 149 12.16 -6.07 0.11
C ALA A 149 12.31 -4.93 1.14
N LEU A 150 11.52 -4.95 2.22
CA LEU A 150 11.67 -3.99 3.32
C LEU A 150 12.99 -4.18 4.07
N ALA A 151 13.41 -5.42 4.32
CA ALA A 151 14.69 -5.69 4.95
C ALA A 151 15.85 -5.11 4.14
N GLU A 152 15.85 -5.30 2.83
CA GLU A 152 16.85 -4.76 1.91
C GLU A 152 16.81 -3.22 1.86
N ASN A 153 15.61 -2.64 1.72
CA ASN A 153 15.43 -1.19 1.61
C ASN A 153 15.77 -0.44 2.90
N LEU A 154 15.40 -1.00 4.06
CA LEU A 154 15.56 -0.35 5.37
C LEU A 154 16.80 -0.81 6.14
N GLY A 155 17.61 -1.69 5.56
CA GLY A 155 18.81 -2.23 6.22
C GLY A 155 18.48 -3.09 7.43
N LEU A 156 17.33 -3.79 7.43
CA LEU A 156 16.92 -4.67 8.52
C LEU A 156 17.56 -6.06 8.38
N GLY A 157 17.74 -6.74 9.51
CA GLY A 157 18.13 -8.14 9.48
C GLY A 157 17.04 -9.03 8.82
N PRO A 158 17.40 -10.19 8.23
CA PRO A 158 16.47 -11.02 7.45
C PRO A 158 15.29 -11.55 8.27
N ASN A 159 15.44 -11.64 9.57
CA ASN A 159 14.42 -12.17 10.50
C ASN A 159 13.77 -11.06 11.36
N TRP A 160 13.67 -9.84 10.82
CA TRP A 160 13.01 -8.76 11.55
C TRP A 160 11.56 -9.10 11.92
N LYS A 161 11.14 -8.64 13.10
CA LYS A 161 9.78 -8.90 13.60
C LYS A 161 8.83 -7.79 13.16
N SER A 162 7.65 -8.17 12.70
CA SER A 162 6.56 -7.25 12.37
C SER A 162 5.58 -7.11 13.55
N PRO A 163 5.23 -5.89 13.99
CA PRO A 163 5.70 -4.61 13.47
C PRO A 163 7.14 -4.29 13.90
N MET A 164 7.83 -3.45 13.11
CA MET A 164 9.12 -2.85 13.43
C MET A 164 8.95 -1.36 13.70
N THR A 165 9.52 -0.90 14.81
CA THR A 165 9.43 0.51 15.24
C THR A 165 10.68 1.29 14.86
N PHE A 166 10.48 2.50 14.35
CA PHE A 166 11.50 3.51 14.01
C PHE A 166 11.23 4.81 14.79
N LYS A 167 12.16 5.76 14.72
CA LYS A 167 11.96 7.08 15.31
C LYS A 167 10.71 7.80 14.74
N TRP A 168 10.48 7.64 13.44
CA TRP A 168 9.38 8.26 12.70
C TRP A 168 8.05 7.52 12.81
N GLY A 169 8.01 6.25 13.25
CA GLY A 169 6.79 5.47 13.31
C GLY A 169 7.02 3.97 13.35
N GLU A 170 6.12 3.22 12.76
CA GLU A 170 6.20 1.77 12.68
C GLU A 170 5.88 1.28 11.26
N ILE A 171 6.39 0.12 10.91
CA ILE A 171 6.12 -0.57 9.65
C ILE A 171 5.75 -2.01 9.93
N TRP A 172 4.81 -2.55 9.15
CA TRP A 172 4.39 -3.95 9.28
C TRP A 172 4.20 -4.62 7.93
N SER A 173 4.30 -5.96 7.96
CA SER A 173 3.87 -6.86 6.92
C SER A 173 3.41 -8.14 7.59
N ALA A 174 2.11 -8.43 7.57
CA ALA A 174 1.52 -9.54 8.30
C ALA A 174 0.21 -10.00 7.64
N PHE A 175 -0.25 -11.19 8.01
CA PHE A 175 -1.58 -11.67 7.65
C PHE A 175 -2.65 -10.91 8.45
N ASP A 176 -3.61 -10.32 7.76
CA ASP A 176 -4.83 -9.80 8.38
C ASP A 176 -5.90 -10.89 8.43
N ALA A 177 -6.09 -11.47 9.60
CA ALA A 177 -7.08 -12.54 9.80
C ALA A 177 -8.53 -12.07 9.62
N LYS A 178 -8.82 -10.77 9.79
CA LYS A 178 -10.18 -10.23 9.60
C LYS A 178 -10.48 -9.98 8.14
N GLY A 179 -9.48 -9.52 7.39
CA GLY A 179 -9.60 -9.21 5.98
C GLY A 179 -9.33 -10.39 5.05
N GLY A 180 -8.58 -11.39 5.51
CA GLY A 180 -8.18 -12.53 4.70
C GLY A 180 -7.15 -12.16 3.63
N PHE A 181 -6.23 -11.22 3.89
CA PHE A 181 -5.21 -10.77 2.94
C PHE A 181 -3.89 -10.37 3.64
N ALA A 182 -2.85 -10.10 2.84
CA ALA A 182 -1.62 -9.51 3.34
C ALA A 182 -1.86 -8.03 3.70
N SER A 183 -1.55 -7.66 4.93
CA SER A 183 -1.56 -6.27 5.39
C SER A 183 -0.13 -5.77 5.45
N ASN A 184 0.21 -4.87 4.54
CA ASN A 184 1.50 -4.20 4.51
C ASN A 184 1.26 -2.70 4.70
N GLY A 185 2.01 -2.07 5.57
CA GLY A 185 1.80 -0.64 5.84
C GLY A 185 2.84 -0.04 6.75
N LEU A 186 2.77 1.27 6.85
CA LEU A 186 3.45 2.06 7.86
C LEU A 186 2.47 3.03 8.51
N ARG A 187 2.77 3.42 9.73
CA ARG A 187 2.08 4.50 10.44
C ARG A 187 3.11 5.40 11.08
N TYR A 188 2.92 6.70 10.93
CA TYR A 188 3.75 7.68 11.58
C TYR A 188 3.41 7.82 13.07
N ARG A 189 4.40 8.13 13.88
CA ARG A 189 4.21 8.41 15.30
C ARG A 189 3.73 9.85 15.43
N PRO A 190 2.67 10.14 16.20
CA PRO A 190 2.30 11.51 16.54
C PRO A 190 3.50 12.28 17.10
N ALA A 191 3.64 13.55 16.67
CA ALA A 191 4.70 14.44 17.12
C ALA A 191 4.52 14.80 18.59
#